data_deb0e8e51883cd921d4238b707159682
#
_entry.id   deb0e8e51883cd921d4238b707159682
#
_cell.length_a   1.000
_cell.length_b   1.000
_cell.length_c   1.000
_cell.angle_alpha   90.00
_cell.angle_beta   90.00
_cell.angle_gamma   90.00
#
_symmetry.space_group_name_H-M   'P 1'
#
loop_
_entity.id
_entity.type
_entity.pdbx_description
1 polymer ?
#
loop_
_entity_poly.entity_id
_entity_poly.type
_entity_poly.pdbx_seq_one_letter_code
_entity_poly.pdbx_strand_id
1 'polypeptide(L)'
;GAVRTVELGPSAIAGLLDRFAAEIVVTLGSDGAYGHQDHLAVHRWVSAAWSARPASRGGALLYPVFPRGLFLPQWEKCRHMLGEPPDPPAEAVGSDSFHYEVDIRAVRETKLASIAAHRSQLPGGDPEAIFPPGIVSSLLDKERFHDATGQRSPGTADLLAPLSARAEHLRHS
;
A
#
# COMPACT_ATOMS: atom_id res chain seq x y z
N GLY A 1 -0.27 6.99 21.26
CA GLY A 1 -0.24 8.45 21.22
C GLY A 1 -1.03 8.90 20.02
N ALA A 2 -2.12 9.65 20.26
CA ALA A 2 -2.93 10.21 19.18
C ALA A 2 -2.02 10.96 18.20
N VAL A 3 -2.01 10.53 16.96
CA VAL A 3 -1.48 11.34 15.87
C VAL A 3 -2.23 12.67 15.98
N ARG A 4 -1.52 13.76 16.33
CA ARG A 4 -2.11 15.09 16.31
C ARG A 4 -2.75 15.21 14.93
N THR A 5 -4.03 15.44 14.91
CA THR A 5 -4.79 15.86 13.73
C THR A 5 -4.22 17.21 13.29
N VAL A 6 -3.08 17.16 12.60
CA VAL A 6 -2.77 18.19 11.63
C VAL A 6 -3.93 18.09 10.66
N GLU A 7 -4.50 19.20 10.24
CA GLU A 7 -5.57 19.25 9.23
C GLU A 7 -5.05 18.75 7.86
N LEU A 8 -4.63 17.49 7.83
CA LEU A 8 -4.25 16.76 6.64
C LEU A 8 -5.55 16.23 6.03
N GLY A 9 -6.32 17.14 5.47
CA GLY A 9 -7.48 16.76 4.67
C GLY A 9 -7.10 16.57 3.20
N PRO A 10 -8.07 16.25 2.36
CA PRO A 10 -7.87 16.11 0.91
C PRO A 10 -7.15 17.28 0.25
N SER A 11 -7.32 18.50 0.76
CA SER A 11 -6.68 19.72 0.24
C SER A 11 -5.15 19.71 0.40
N ALA A 12 -4.64 19.22 1.53
CA ALA A 12 -3.20 19.10 1.74
C ALA A 12 -2.59 18.05 0.81
N ILE A 13 -3.29 16.93 0.62
CA ILE A 13 -2.90 15.89 -0.35
C ILE A 13 -2.90 16.45 -1.78
N ALA A 14 -3.94 17.20 -2.18
CA ALA A 14 -4.00 17.84 -3.50
C ALA A 14 -2.79 18.76 -3.73
N GLY A 15 -2.41 19.56 -2.74
CA GLY A 15 -1.22 20.40 -2.81
C GLY A 15 0.08 19.61 -3.00
N LEU A 16 0.21 18.44 -2.37
CA LEU A 16 1.36 17.54 -2.57
C LEU A 16 1.36 16.95 -3.99
N LEU A 17 0.21 16.46 -4.47
CA LEU A 17 0.09 15.91 -5.82
C LEU A 17 0.47 16.94 -6.89
N ASP A 18 0.08 18.19 -6.70
CA ASP A 18 0.43 19.29 -7.59
C ASP A 18 1.92 19.63 -7.53
N ARG A 19 2.47 19.73 -6.32
CA ARG A 19 3.88 20.07 -6.09
C ARG A 19 4.83 19.05 -6.71
N PHE A 20 4.51 17.77 -6.61
CA PHE A 20 5.36 16.70 -7.12
C PHE A 20 5.04 16.28 -8.54
N ALA A 21 3.97 16.80 -9.14
CA ALA A 21 3.48 16.40 -10.46
C ALA A 21 3.43 14.87 -10.61
N ALA A 22 2.93 14.19 -9.58
CA ALA A 22 3.01 12.74 -9.48
C ALA A 22 2.26 12.04 -10.62
N GLU A 23 2.96 11.21 -11.36
CA GLU A 23 2.40 10.36 -12.42
C GLU A 23 1.83 9.05 -11.87
N ILE A 24 2.46 8.50 -10.82
CA ILE A 24 1.97 7.34 -10.10
C ILE A 24 1.82 7.71 -8.62
N VAL A 25 0.65 7.45 -8.08
CA VAL A 25 0.37 7.58 -6.66
C VAL A 25 -0.03 6.21 -6.13
N VAL A 26 0.63 5.78 -5.07
CA VAL A 26 0.29 4.54 -4.36
C VAL A 26 -0.24 4.90 -2.99
N THR A 27 -1.42 4.40 -2.66
CA THR A 27 -2.04 4.56 -1.34
C THR A 27 -2.81 3.30 -0.97
N LEU A 28 -3.13 3.16 0.32
CA LEU A 28 -3.90 2.02 0.82
C LEU A 28 -5.26 1.88 0.12
N GLY A 29 -5.71 0.65 -0.05
CA GLY A 29 -7.03 0.32 -0.59
C GLY A 29 -8.16 0.63 0.40
N SER A 30 -9.39 0.42 -0.05
CA SER A 30 -10.61 0.64 0.76
C SER A 30 -10.75 -0.34 1.93
N ASP A 31 -9.96 -1.41 1.94
CA ASP A 31 -9.87 -2.39 3.03
C ASP A 31 -8.91 -1.94 4.15
N GLY A 32 -8.11 -0.88 3.93
CA GLY A 32 -7.10 -0.42 4.87
C GLY A 32 -6.06 -1.48 5.23
N ALA A 33 -5.78 -2.41 4.34
CA ALA A 33 -4.95 -3.61 4.49
C ALA A 33 -5.50 -4.64 5.50
N TYR A 34 -5.82 -4.23 6.70
CA TYR A 34 -6.46 -5.02 7.77
C TYR A 34 -7.47 -4.18 8.57
N GLY A 35 -8.09 -3.19 7.94
CA GLY A 35 -9.14 -2.36 8.53
C GLY A 35 -8.65 -1.28 9.50
N HIS A 36 -7.36 -0.95 9.53
CA HIS A 36 -6.86 0.09 10.42
C HIS A 36 -7.46 1.45 10.08
N GLN A 37 -7.98 2.17 11.09
CA GLN A 37 -8.72 3.42 10.89
C GLN A 37 -7.89 4.51 10.21
N ASP A 38 -6.59 4.63 10.55
CA ASP A 38 -5.70 5.60 9.89
C ASP A 38 -5.49 5.24 8.42
N HIS A 39 -5.39 3.95 8.09
CA HIS A 39 -5.27 3.49 6.70
C HIS A 39 -6.52 3.82 5.89
N LEU A 40 -7.70 3.60 6.46
CA LEU A 40 -8.97 3.97 5.85
C LEU A 40 -9.11 5.48 5.66
N ALA A 41 -8.63 6.28 6.62
CA ALA A 41 -8.62 7.74 6.51
C ALA A 41 -7.72 8.21 5.36
N VAL A 42 -6.49 7.68 5.28
CA VAL A 42 -5.54 8.00 4.20
C VAL A 42 -6.10 7.60 2.84
N HIS A 43 -6.71 6.41 2.72
CA HIS A 43 -7.40 5.99 1.51
C HIS A 43 -8.43 7.03 1.05
N ARG A 44 -9.33 7.44 1.94
CA ARG A 44 -10.39 8.41 1.62
C ARG A 44 -9.82 9.75 1.18
N TRP A 45 -8.81 10.27 1.86
CA TRP A 45 -8.22 11.59 1.55
C TRP A 45 -7.49 11.58 0.21
N VAL A 46 -6.67 10.56 -0.03
CA VAL A 46 -5.90 10.47 -1.28
C VAL A 46 -6.82 10.22 -2.47
N SER A 47 -7.81 9.33 -2.33
CA SER A 47 -8.78 9.05 -3.39
C SER A 47 -9.64 10.27 -3.73
N ALA A 48 -10.07 11.04 -2.73
CA ALA A 48 -10.80 12.29 -2.94
C ALA A 48 -9.94 13.34 -3.65
N ALA A 49 -8.70 13.55 -3.19
CA ALA A 49 -7.77 14.49 -3.81
C ALA A 49 -7.44 14.10 -5.27
N TRP A 50 -7.24 12.80 -5.52
CA TRP A 50 -6.99 12.29 -6.86
C TRP A 50 -8.17 12.51 -7.80
N SER A 51 -9.39 12.20 -7.34
CA SER A 51 -10.61 12.35 -8.14
C SER A 51 -10.96 13.80 -8.46
N ALA A 52 -10.50 14.75 -7.65
CA ALA A 52 -10.66 16.17 -7.90
C ALA A 52 -9.68 16.75 -8.94
N ARG A 53 -8.66 15.98 -9.37
CA ARG A 53 -7.68 16.43 -10.39
C ARG A 53 -8.33 16.49 -11.76
N PRO A 54 -7.91 17.45 -12.61
CA PRO A 54 -8.28 17.44 -14.01
C PRO A 54 -7.85 16.15 -14.71
N ALA A 55 -8.74 15.51 -15.45
CA ALA A 55 -8.43 14.26 -16.18
C ALA A 55 -7.25 14.44 -17.16
N SER A 56 -7.04 15.67 -17.67
CA SER A 56 -5.93 16.01 -18.56
C SER A 56 -4.54 15.86 -17.94
N ARG A 57 -4.42 15.75 -16.60
CA ARG A 57 -3.13 15.50 -15.94
C ARG A 57 -2.63 14.08 -16.09
N GLY A 58 -3.50 13.15 -16.46
CA GLY A 58 -3.15 11.73 -16.59
C GLY A 58 -2.62 11.11 -15.30
N GLY A 59 -1.88 10.02 -15.44
CA GLY A 59 -1.28 9.29 -14.34
C GLY A 59 -2.17 8.17 -13.79
N ALA A 60 -1.70 7.49 -12.74
CA ALA A 60 -2.36 6.36 -12.12
C ALA A 60 -2.42 6.49 -10.60
N LEU A 61 -3.58 6.15 -10.02
CA LEU A 61 -3.74 5.92 -8.59
C LEU A 61 -3.87 4.40 -8.38
N LEU A 62 -2.97 3.85 -7.57
CA LEU A 62 -2.85 2.43 -7.33
C LEU A 62 -3.08 2.10 -5.85
N TYR A 63 -3.79 1.01 -5.61
CA TYR A 63 -4.02 0.43 -4.29
C TYR A 63 -3.26 -0.89 -4.19
N PRO A 64 -2.31 -1.04 -3.24
CA PRO A 64 -1.66 -2.32 -2.97
C PRO A 64 -2.71 -3.38 -2.67
N VAL A 65 -2.53 -4.54 -3.24
CA VAL A 65 -3.40 -5.71 -3.02
C VAL A 65 -2.60 -6.75 -2.27
N PHE A 66 -3.11 -7.10 -1.11
CA PHE A 66 -2.58 -8.21 -0.32
C PHE A 66 -3.40 -9.47 -0.60
N PRO A 67 -2.77 -10.66 -0.59
CA PRO A 67 -3.50 -11.90 -0.68
C PRO A 67 -4.61 -11.97 0.37
N ARG A 68 -5.78 -12.49 -0.02
CA ARG A 68 -6.91 -12.64 0.90
C ARG A 68 -6.48 -13.39 2.15
N GLY A 69 -6.82 -12.84 3.30
CA GLY A 69 -6.53 -13.42 4.60
C GLY A 69 -5.06 -13.33 5.06
N LEU A 70 -4.15 -12.72 4.27
CA LEU A 70 -2.73 -12.61 4.67
C LEU A 70 -2.57 -11.96 6.04
N PHE A 71 -3.35 -10.92 6.33
CA PHE A 71 -3.27 -10.21 7.59
C PHE A 71 -4.21 -10.73 8.68
N LEU A 72 -4.92 -11.83 8.45
CA LEU A 72 -5.79 -12.42 9.46
C LEU A 72 -5.05 -12.75 10.77
N PRO A 73 -3.85 -13.38 10.76
CA PRO A 73 -3.12 -13.63 12.00
C PRO A 73 -2.70 -12.34 12.72
N GLN A 74 -2.36 -11.30 11.98
CA GLN A 74 -2.02 -10.00 12.56
C GLN A 74 -3.26 -9.32 13.14
N TRP A 75 -4.38 -9.39 12.47
CA TRP A 75 -5.65 -8.89 12.97
C TRP A 75 -6.07 -9.59 14.26
N GLU A 76 -5.99 -10.92 14.32
CA GLU A 76 -6.30 -11.72 15.52
C GLU A 76 -5.40 -11.34 16.69
N LYS A 77 -4.09 -11.16 16.44
CA LYS A 77 -3.12 -10.73 17.43
C LYS A 77 -3.45 -9.34 17.99
N CYS A 78 -3.89 -8.43 17.16
CA CYS A 78 -4.09 -7.02 17.49
C CYS A 78 -5.54 -6.66 17.81
N ARG A 79 -6.51 -7.55 17.62
CA ARG A 79 -7.94 -7.25 17.73
C ARG A 79 -8.34 -6.59 19.06
N HIS A 80 -7.68 -6.97 20.16
CA HIS A 80 -7.94 -6.38 21.48
C HIS A 80 -7.41 -4.95 21.59
N MET A 81 -6.45 -4.57 20.75
CA MET A 81 -5.85 -3.24 20.70
C MET A 81 -6.56 -2.33 19.70
N LEU A 82 -7.19 -2.89 18.68
CA LEU A 82 -7.87 -2.15 17.61
C LEU A 82 -9.33 -1.82 17.95
N GLY A 83 -9.88 -2.39 19.01
CA GLY A 83 -11.29 -2.27 19.35
C GLY A 83 -12.17 -3.24 18.60
N GLU A 84 -13.37 -2.81 18.18
CA GLU A 84 -14.28 -3.64 17.40
C GLU A 84 -13.64 -4.09 16.08
N PRO A 85 -13.92 -5.33 15.62
CA PRO A 85 -13.43 -5.80 14.35
C PRO A 85 -13.84 -4.84 13.22
N PRO A 86 -12.93 -4.62 12.24
CA PRO A 86 -13.33 -3.85 11.07
C PRO A 86 -14.46 -4.56 10.31
N ASP A 87 -15.35 -3.79 9.75
CA ASP A 87 -16.34 -4.28 8.79
C ASP A 87 -15.85 -3.89 7.37
N PRO A 88 -15.53 -4.84 6.50
CA PRO A 88 -15.80 -6.29 6.55
C PRO A 88 -14.86 -7.07 7.49
N PRO A 89 -15.23 -8.32 7.86
CA PRO A 89 -14.39 -9.22 8.65
C PRO A 89 -12.98 -9.37 8.06
N ALA A 90 -11.99 -9.64 8.91
CA ALA A 90 -10.59 -9.75 8.48
C ALA A 90 -10.35 -10.80 7.38
N GLU A 91 -11.16 -11.86 7.31
CA GLU A 91 -11.12 -12.86 6.25
C GLU A 91 -11.45 -12.31 4.86
N ALA A 92 -12.19 -11.18 4.82
CA ALA A 92 -12.50 -10.49 3.58
C ALA A 92 -11.47 -9.41 3.22
N VAL A 93 -10.54 -9.10 4.11
CA VAL A 93 -9.44 -8.17 3.82
C VAL A 93 -8.46 -8.82 2.86
N GLY A 94 -8.03 -8.05 1.88
CA GLY A 94 -7.22 -8.53 0.77
C GLY A 94 -8.05 -9.05 -0.40
N SER A 95 -7.37 -9.47 -1.46
CA SER A 95 -8.02 -9.93 -2.69
C SER A 95 -7.20 -11.01 -3.39
N ASP A 96 -7.90 -11.91 -4.08
CA ASP A 96 -7.28 -12.90 -4.97
C ASP A 96 -7.14 -12.35 -6.41
N SER A 97 -7.74 -11.19 -6.70
CA SER A 97 -7.64 -10.51 -7.99
C SER A 97 -6.78 -9.25 -7.88
N PHE A 98 -6.14 -8.88 -8.98
CA PHE A 98 -5.33 -7.65 -9.10
C PHE A 98 -5.22 -7.25 -10.57
N HIS A 99 -4.91 -5.97 -10.83
CA HIS A 99 -4.72 -5.46 -12.18
C HIS A 99 -3.26 -5.51 -12.62
N TYR A 100 -2.32 -5.28 -11.70
CA TYR A 100 -0.88 -5.26 -11.99
C TYR A 100 -0.11 -6.05 -10.94
N GLU A 101 0.96 -6.70 -11.39
CA GLU A 101 1.93 -7.37 -10.53
C GLU A 101 3.34 -6.91 -10.91
N VAL A 102 4.13 -6.57 -9.92
CA VAL A 102 5.54 -6.18 -10.08
C VAL A 102 6.39 -7.18 -9.31
N ASP A 103 7.34 -7.81 -10.00
CA ASP A 103 8.35 -8.67 -9.37
C ASP A 103 9.39 -7.79 -8.68
N ILE A 104 9.51 -7.91 -7.37
CA ILE A 104 10.42 -7.12 -6.54
C ILE A 104 11.54 -7.93 -5.92
N ARG A 105 11.75 -9.18 -6.33
CA ARG A 105 12.80 -10.06 -5.78
C ARG A 105 14.20 -9.45 -5.88
N ALA A 106 14.46 -8.67 -6.91
CA ALA A 106 15.75 -7.99 -7.07
C ALA A 106 16.03 -6.89 -6.02
N VAL A 107 14.98 -6.35 -5.41
CA VAL A 107 15.06 -5.28 -4.39
C VAL A 107 14.57 -5.76 -3.02
N ARG A 108 14.49 -7.07 -2.83
CA ARG A 108 14.01 -7.71 -1.60
C ARG A 108 14.68 -7.17 -0.34
N GLU A 109 16.01 -7.10 -0.36
CA GLU A 109 16.81 -6.60 0.77
C GLU A 109 16.51 -5.13 1.07
N THR A 110 16.37 -4.32 0.02
CA THR A 110 16.02 -2.90 0.16
C THR A 110 14.62 -2.74 0.77
N LYS A 111 13.67 -3.55 0.32
CA LYS A 111 12.31 -3.53 0.88
C LYS A 111 12.30 -3.96 2.35
N LEU A 112 13.02 -5.03 2.70
CA LEU A 112 13.15 -5.48 4.07
C LEU A 112 13.77 -4.39 4.96
N ALA A 113 14.85 -3.75 4.50
CA ALA A 113 15.46 -2.64 5.21
C ALA A 113 14.50 -1.45 5.36
N SER A 114 13.68 -1.17 4.36
CA SER A 114 12.64 -0.13 4.42
C SER A 114 11.58 -0.46 5.47
N ILE A 115 11.12 -1.70 5.56
CA ILE A 115 10.19 -2.14 6.60
C ILE A 115 10.85 -1.97 7.97
N ALA A 116 12.07 -2.46 8.16
CA ALA A 116 12.83 -2.37 9.41
C ALA A 116 13.10 -0.92 9.87
N ALA A 117 13.10 0.05 8.95
CA ALA A 117 13.28 1.46 9.27
C ALA A 117 12.10 2.07 10.06
N HIS A 118 10.95 1.42 10.11
CA HIS A 118 9.77 1.86 10.88
C HIS A 118 9.94 1.56 12.38
N ARG A 119 11.01 2.07 12.99
CA ARG A 119 11.43 1.76 14.36
C ARG A 119 10.38 2.06 15.43
N SER A 120 9.52 3.04 15.22
CA SER A 120 8.43 3.35 16.16
C SER A 120 7.34 2.28 16.18
N GLN A 121 7.20 1.51 15.11
CA GLN A 121 6.24 0.43 14.95
C GLN A 121 6.89 -0.95 15.15
N LEU A 122 8.20 -1.03 15.00
CA LEU A 122 9.00 -2.24 15.05
C LEU A 122 10.11 -2.09 16.14
N PRO A 123 9.77 -2.20 17.42
CA PRO A 123 10.78 -2.19 18.48
C PRO A 123 11.83 -3.27 18.23
N GLY A 124 13.11 -2.85 18.20
CA GLY A 124 14.23 -3.76 17.83
C GLY A 124 14.53 -3.83 16.34
N GLY A 125 13.64 -3.30 15.47
CA GLY A 125 13.88 -3.22 14.02
C GLY A 125 13.75 -4.55 13.27
N ASP A 126 13.25 -5.60 13.93
CA ASP A 126 13.04 -6.91 13.31
C ASP A 126 11.56 -7.12 12.97
N PRO A 127 11.18 -7.04 11.68
CA PRO A 127 9.80 -7.27 11.26
C PRO A 127 9.27 -8.66 11.60
N GLU A 128 10.10 -9.70 11.52
CA GLU A 128 9.71 -11.09 11.80
C GLU A 128 9.41 -11.31 13.30
N ALA A 129 9.96 -10.48 14.20
CA ALA A 129 9.65 -10.54 15.63
C ALA A 129 8.24 -10.00 15.97
N ILE A 130 7.65 -9.17 15.10
CA ILE A 130 6.38 -8.48 15.35
C ILE A 130 5.24 -9.10 14.58
N PHE A 131 5.45 -9.34 13.29
CA PHE A 131 4.44 -9.97 12.46
C PHE A 131 4.40 -11.48 12.67
N PRO A 132 3.22 -12.10 12.61
CA PRO A 132 3.12 -13.54 12.55
C PRO A 132 3.93 -14.13 11.39
N PRO A 133 4.46 -15.38 11.54
CA PRO A 133 5.26 -16.02 10.51
C PRO A 133 4.58 -16.04 9.14
N GLY A 134 5.33 -15.77 8.07
CA GLY A 134 4.86 -15.81 6.70
C GLY A 134 4.33 -14.49 6.15
N ILE A 135 3.96 -13.52 6.99
CA ILE A 135 3.48 -12.22 6.50
C ILE A 135 4.62 -11.48 5.78
N VAL A 136 5.75 -11.28 6.44
CA VAL A 136 6.87 -10.51 5.87
C VAL A 136 7.40 -11.18 4.61
N SER A 137 7.66 -12.48 4.65
CA SER A 137 8.17 -13.21 3.48
C SER A 137 7.24 -13.13 2.28
N SER A 138 5.92 -13.14 2.50
CA SER A 138 4.91 -13.00 1.43
C SER A 138 4.91 -11.61 0.77
N LEU A 139 5.48 -10.60 1.43
CA LEU A 139 5.56 -9.22 0.94
C LEU A 139 6.84 -8.91 0.17
N LEU A 140 7.80 -9.85 0.11
CA LEU A 140 9.15 -9.57 -0.40
C LEU A 140 9.41 -10.00 -1.84
N ASP A 141 8.50 -10.73 -2.47
CA ASP A 141 8.71 -11.26 -3.82
C ASP A 141 7.95 -10.48 -4.89
N LYS A 142 6.74 -10.04 -4.57
CA LYS A 142 5.84 -9.40 -5.53
C LYS A 142 5.03 -8.32 -4.87
N GLU A 143 4.77 -7.26 -5.61
CA GLU A 143 3.77 -6.26 -5.27
C GLU A 143 2.63 -6.31 -6.27
N ARG A 144 1.41 -6.25 -5.78
CA ARG A 144 0.19 -6.31 -6.59
C ARG A 144 -0.64 -5.07 -6.35
N PHE A 145 -1.33 -4.64 -7.40
CA PHE A 145 -2.09 -3.39 -7.34
C PHE A 145 -3.44 -3.52 -8.06
N HIS A 146 -4.44 -2.88 -7.46
CA HIS A 146 -5.63 -2.44 -8.17
C HIS A 146 -5.43 -1.03 -8.70
N ASP A 147 -5.92 -0.78 -9.90
CA ASP A 147 -6.08 0.57 -10.44
C ASP A 147 -7.37 1.18 -9.84
N ALA A 148 -7.31 2.43 -9.43
CA ALA A 148 -8.47 3.13 -8.87
C ALA A 148 -9.64 3.27 -9.87
N THR A 149 -9.38 3.13 -11.17
CA THR A 149 -10.42 3.08 -12.21
C THR A 149 -11.24 1.79 -12.21
N GLY A 150 -10.83 0.77 -11.43
CA GLY A 150 -11.47 -0.53 -11.37
C GLY A 150 -11.11 -1.47 -12.52
N GLN A 151 -10.19 -1.08 -13.40
CA GLN A 151 -9.78 -1.88 -14.54
C GLN A 151 -8.31 -1.63 -14.92
N ARG A 152 -7.70 -2.60 -15.59
CA ARG A 152 -6.36 -2.42 -16.16
C ARG A 152 -6.38 -1.39 -17.28
N SER A 153 -5.46 -0.43 -17.26
CA SER A 153 -5.26 0.53 -18.34
C SER A 153 -3.90 0.35 -18.99
N PRO A 154 -3.78 0.50 -20.32
CA PRO A 154 -2.48 0.46 -21.02
C PRO A 154 -1.52 1.54 -20.48
N GLY A 155 -1.99 2.76 -20.29
CA GLY A 155 -1.16 3.87 -19.79
C GLY A 155 -0.56 3.59 -18.41
N THR A 156 -1.30 2.99 -17.49
CA THR A 156 -0.76 2.57 -16.19
C THR A 156 0.27 1.44 -16.35
N ALA A 157 0.03 0.50 -17.25
CA ALA A 157 0.99 -0.57 -17.52
C ALA A 157 2.31 -0.01 -18.06
N ASP A 158 2.26 0.97 -18.95
CA ASP A 158 3.43 1.65 -19.50
C ASP A 158 4.22 2.41 -18.42
N LEU A 159 3.53 3.05 -17.47
CA LEU A 159 4.16 3.71 -16.33
C LEU A 159 4.85 2.71 -15.37
N LEU A 160 4.33 1.50 -15.24
CA LEU A 160 4.90 0.47 -14.36
C LEU A 160 6.03 -0.32 -15.03
N ALA A 161 6.06 -0.41 -16.35
CA ALA A 161 7.05 -1.20 -17.10
C ALA A 161 8.51 -0.84 -16.76
N PRO A 162 8.92 0.44 -16.63
CA PRO A 162 10.29 0.79 -16.25
C PRO A 162 10.68 0.32 -14.86
N LEU A 163 9.74 0.17 -13.93
CA LEU A 163 10.00 -0.31 -12.58
C LEU A 163 10.37 -1.79 -12.60
N SER A 164 9.68 -2.60 -13.39
CA SER A 164 9.98 -4.02 -13.59
C SER A 164 11.34 -4.21 -14.28
N ALA A 165 11.63 -3.44 -15.32
CA ALA A 165 12.91 -3.51 -16.06
C ALA A 165 14.12 -3.13 -15.18
N ARG A 166 13.99 -2.12 -14.29
CA ARG A 166 15.03 -1.77 -13.32
C ARG A 166 15.29 -2.89 -12.33
N ALA A 167 14.26 -3.56 -11.87
CA ALA A 167 14.39 -4.71 -10.98
C ALA A 167 15.13 -5.89 -11.65
N GLU A 168 14.96 -6.10 -12.94
CA GLU A 168 15.69 -7.11 -13.70
C GLU A 168 17.16 -6.74 -13.88
N HIS A 169 17.48 -5.48 -14.15
CA HIS A 169 18.86 -5.03 -14.32
C HIS A 169 19.70 -5.19 -13.04
N LEU A 170 19.11 -4.95 -11.88
CA LEU A 170 19.76 -5.15 -10.58
C LEU A 170 20.02 -6.64 -10.23
N ARG A 171 19.41 -7.58 -10.95
CA ARG A 171 19.67 -9.02 -10.77
C ARG A 171 20.94 -9.51 -11.48
N HIS A 172 21.48 -8.72 -12.42
CA HIS A 172 22.61 -9.07 -13.25
C HIS A 172 23.85 -8.20 -12.98
N SER A 173 23.78 -7.33 -11.99
CA SER A 173 24.87 -6.49 -11.46
C SER A 173 25.42 -7.04 -10.15
#